data_4c4473ea7512154c2dbcedc59e570aea
#
_entry.id   4c4473ea7512154c2dbcedc59e570aea
#
_cell.length_a   1.000
_cell.length_b   1.000
_cell.length_c   1.000
_cell.angle_alpha   90.00
_cell.angle_beta   90.00
_cell.angle_gamma   90.00
#
_symmetry.space_group_name_H-M   'P 1'
#
loop_
_entity.id
_entity.type
_entity.pdbx_description
1 polymer ?
#
loop_
_entity_poly.entity_id
_entity_poly.type
_entity_poly.pdbx_seq_one_letter_code
_entity_poly.pdbx_strand_id
1 'polypeptide(L)'
;MDWESFYDPATGYTLKKITNEEYIRSPLFEPLCLGVKFEGEQEYAVTQEDLPRFFNMMRKHQNKIVVIHHHAQFDALINSYHFDFRPKLILCTLSMARALNFPRDMSLSLDSLSKFYNILPKTVPYGLFQGKRWKDMDSYLKKLMLDGAARDALNADEICDRLLPLFPREELISIDWTIRAYSEPQLIGYTQEFEEIAKNEEKRKADLLKSLGLTKDLLTSNAKFAEILDALGVEVEMKANAKGQLIPAVAKSDSFMKDLLNSEDETVKLLAETRLAVKSSIRETRAGRMASMSERGPMTVYYYFCGAQNTTRHSGGDKMNWQNLERKGPMRKALLAPKHMKLIVVDKSQIECRILNAASGQNDVVERFRAGEDIYCYNASMLYGFPVNKKDHPTERGTGKQIELSCGYGCGAPKFVSTAALGIYGPAVNLELMEAMTAVKLYRDTHSEVVAQWKQGDIILDEWNKIGHAGTDFTLMGVKYKDGYAILPSGLRLDYTTTTYDNKLRQYFFHHKKSFARNVSSGIPEGEAERWEWWYRKGYRTLYGAKMVEQLTQALSAVDYRQSCNRVYLKYGLRPAMSSHDEAVFVVD
;
A
#
# COMPACT_ATOMS: atom_id res chain seq x y z
N MET A 1 18.34 18.30 -5.95
CA MET A 1 17.48 19.13 -6.83
C MET A 1 16.10 19.22 -6.23
N ASP A 2 15.48 20.39 -6.28
CA ASP A 2 14.13 20.64 -5.76
C ASP A 2 13.40 21.62 -6.67
N TRP A 3 12.18 21.26 -7.13
CA TRP A 3 11.40 22.05 -8.08
C TRP A 3 10.39 22.94 -7.39
N GLU A 4 10.32 24.20 -7.84
CA GLU A 4 9.19 25.09 -7.57
C GLU A 4 8.35 25.26 -8.83
N SER A 5 7.04 25.17 -8.67
CA SER A 5 6.07 25.21 -9.78
C SER A 5 4.83 26.00 -9.44
N PHE A 6 4.19 26.55 -10.47
CA PHE A 6 2.94 27.30 -10.34
C PHE A 6 1.82 26.47 -9.77
N TYR A 7 1.06 27.00 -8.81
CA TYR A 7 -0.16 26.40 -8.28
C TYR A 7 -1.21 27.48 -7.96
N ASP A 8 -2.48 27.12 -8.11
CA ASP A 8 -3.59 28.01 -7.83
C ASP A 8 -4.78 27.27 -7.20
N PRO A 9 -4.91 27.30 -5.86
CA PRO A 9 -6.05 26.70 -5.18
C PRO A 9 -7.41 27.31 -5.52
N ALA A 10 -7.46 28.57 -5.98
CA ALA A 10 -8.72 29.24 -6.34
C ALA A 10 -9.36 28.60 -7.57
N THR A 11 -8.54 28.25 -8.57
CA THR A 11 -8.97 27.53 -9.78
C THR A 11 -9.05 26.01 -9.57
N GLY A 12 -8.56 25.52 -8.45
CA GLY A 12 -8.48 24.07 -8.17
C GLY A 12 -7.20 23.41 -8.67
N TYR A 13 -6.28 24.14 -9.29
CA TYR A 13 -5.00 23.64 -9.76
C TYR A 13 -4.01 23.51 -8.60
N THR A 14 -4.14 22.43 -7.84
CA THR A 14 -3.32 22.15 -6.65
C THR A 14 -3.26 20.65 -6.36
N LEU A 15 -2.13 20.16 -5.86
CA LEU A 15 -1.92 18.76 -5.47
C LEU A 15 -2.88 18.25 -4.38
N LYS A 16 -3.58 19.14 -3.68
CA LYS A 16 -4.66 18.76 -2.77
C LYS A 16 -5.87 18.20 -3.54
N LYS A 17 -6.17 18.71 -4.73
CA LYS A 17 -7.34 18.34 -5.54
C LYS A 17 -7.03 17.34 -6.66
N ILE A 18 -5.94 17.54 -7.40
CA ILE A 18 -5.54 16.70 -8.54
C ILE A 18 -4.35 15.79 -8.20
N THR A 19 -4.04 14.81 -9.04
CA THR A 19 -2.86 13.93 -8.88
C THR A 19 -1.58 14.64 -9.27
N ASN A 20 -0.43 14.14 -8.83
CA ASN A 20 0.87 14.69 -9.27
C ASN A 20 1.01 14.61 -10.79
N GLU A 21 0.58 13.49 -11.39
CA GLU A 21 0.62 13.30 -12.85
C GLU A 21 -0.25 14.32 -13.59
N GLU A 22 -1.51 14.47 -13.16
CA GLU A 22 -2.43 15.44 -13.73
C GLU A 22 -1.92 16.87 -13.59
N TYR A 23 -1.31 17.19 -12.45
CA TYR A 23 -0.70 18.49 -12.20
C TYR A 23 0.49 18.77 -13.14
N ILE A 24 1.43 17.83 -13.24
CA ILE A 24 2.66 18.01 -14.02
C ILE A 24 2.40 17.99 -15.54
N ARG A 25 1.48 17.14 -16.02
CA ARG A 25 1.15 17.03 -17.44
C ARG A 25 0.04 17.99 -17.89
N SER A 26 -0.47 18.82 -16.99
CA SER A 26 -1.45 19.85 -17.30
C SER A 26 -0.86 20.94 -18.22
N PRO A 27 -1.64 21.49 -19.17
CA PRO A 27 -1.27 22.70 -19.90
C PRO A 27 -1.04 23.94 -18.98
N LEU A 28 -1.55 23.88 -17.74
CA LEU A 28 -1.36 24.96 -16.75
C LEU A 28 -0.01 24.87 -16.04
N PHE A 29 0.71 23.74 -16.17
CA PHE A 29 2.00 23.54 -15.52
C PHE A 29 3.02 24.59 -15.97
N GLU A 30 3.68 25.17 -15.00
CA GLU A 30 4.77 26.13 -15.23
C GLU A 30 5.87 25.87 -14.18
N PRO A 31 7.05 25.40 -14.59
CA PRO A 31 8.20 25.37 -13.71
C PRO A 31 8.66 26.79 -13.42
N LEU A 32 8.79 27.18 -12.17
CA LEU A 32 9.17 28.54 -11.77
C LEU A 32 10.69 28.65 -11.59
N CYS A 33 11.30 27.72 -10.88
CA CYS A 33 12.74 27.59 -10.73
C CYS A 33 13.14 26.20 -10.26
N LEU A 34 14.44 25.93 -10.27
CA LEU A 34 15.03 24.68 -9.78
C LEU A 34 16.15 24.98 -8.80
N GLY A 35 16.00 24.56 -7.54
CA GLY A 35 17.09 24.53 -6.57
C GLY A 35 18.08 23.41 -6.91
N VAL A 36 19.37 23.69 -6.85
CA VAL A 36 20.44 22.76 -7.21
C VAL A 36 21.55 22.82 -6.17
N LYS A 37 22.05 21.65 -5.80
CA LYS A 37 23.26 21.47 -5.01
C LYS A 37 24.11 20.39 -5.69
N PHE A 38 25.31 20.74 -6.11
CA PHE A 38 26.31 19.77 -6.55
C PHE A 38 27.23 19.39 -5.39
N GLU A 39 27.72 18.17 -5.40
CA GLU A 39 28.69 17.71 -4.42
C GLU A 39 29.92 18.64 -4.39
N GLY A 40 30.31 19.12 -3.20
CA GLY A 40 31.44 20.02 -3.01
C GLY A 40 31.23 21.47 -3.43
N GLU A 41 30.07 21.84 -4.01
CA GLU A 41 29.77 23.21 -4.44
C GLU A 41 28.75 23.90 -3.52
N GLN A 42 28.61 25.22 -3.64
CA GLN A 42 27.54 25.96 -2.96
C GLN A 42 26.20 25.72 -3.67
N GLU A 43 25.11 25.70 -2.90
CA GLU A 43 23.76 25.61 -3.45
C GLU A 43 23.38 26.88 -4.21
N TYR A 44 22.58 26.74 -5.26
CA TYR A 44 22.03 27.85 -6.04
C TYR A 44 20.68 27.46 -6.65
N ALA A 45 19.97 28.42 -7.21
CA ALA A 45 18.76 28.14 -7.97
C ALA A 45 18.92 28.58 -9.44
N VAL A 46 18.41 27.74 -10.33
CA VAL A 46 18.30 28.01 -11.77
C VAL A 46 17.00 28.74 -12.02
N THR A 47 17.06 29.91 -12.64
CA THR A 47 15.85 30.68 -12.98
C THR A 47 15.04 30.01 -14.10
N GLN A 48 13.79 30.39 -14.25
CA GLN A 48 12.91 29.85 -15.30
C GLN A 48 13.55 29.99 -16.69
N GLU A 49 14.17 31.17 -16.97
CA GLU A 49 14.78 31.47 -18.24
C GLU A 49 16.00 30.59 -18.54
N ASP A 50 16.75 30.20 -17.52
CA ASP A 50 17.98 29.40 -17.65
C ASP A 50 17.75 27.88 -17.65
N LEU A 51 16.56 27.40 -17.30
CA LEU A 51 16.22 25.96 -17.25
C LEU A 51 16.57 25.23 -18.56
N PRO A 52 16.25 25.74 -19.77
CA PRO A 52 16.56 25.03 -21.01
C PRO A 52 18.05 24.83 -21.20
N ARG A 53 18.87 25.86 -20.90
CA ARG A 53 20.34 25.83 -20.99
C ARG A 53 20.90 24.82 -19.98
N PHE A 54 20.42 24.87 -18.73
CA PHE A 54 20.85 23.99 -17.67
C PHE A 54 20.60 22.51 -18.06
N PHE A 55 19.39 22.16 -18.45
CA PHE A 55 19.06 20.76 -18.81
C PHE A 55 19.75 20.32 -20.11
N ASN A 56 20.00 21.19 -21.04
CA ASN A 56 20.81 20.86 -22.21
C ASN A 56 22.26 20.45 -21.84
N MET A 57 22.82 21.07 -20.82
CA MET A 57 24.12 20.67 -20.25
C MET A 57 24.00 19.35 -19.51
N MET A 58 23.01 19.19 -18.63
CA MET A 58 22.82 18.01 -17.78
C MET A 58 22.59 16.74 -18.62
N ARG A 59 21.82 16.81 -19.71
CA ARG A 59 21.56 15.67 -20.61
C ARG A 59 22.83 15.10 -21.23
N LYS A 60 23.85 15.91 -21.52
CA LYS A 60 25.11 15.42 -22.07
C LYS A 60 25.85 14.46 -21.14
N HIS A 61 25.56 14.54 -19.86
CA HIS A 61 26.22 13.76 -18.81
C HIS A 61 25.25 12.89 -17.98
N GLN A 62 23.96 12.81 -18.38
CA GLN A 62 22.91 12.18 -17.56
C GLN A 62 23.20 10.74 -17.12
N ASN A 63 23.92 9.97 -17.95
CA ASN A 63 24.34 8.59 -17.65
C ASN A 63 25.45 8.48 -16.57
N LYS A 64 25.98 9.61 -16.07
CA LYS A 64 26.97 9.68 -14.99
C LYS A 64 26.41 10.38 -13.74
N ILE A 65 25.23 10.97 -13.84
CA ILE A 65 24.65 11.80 -12.78
C ILE A 65 23.78 10.95 -11.88
N VAL A 66 23.97 11.10 -10.57
CA VAL A 66 23.05 10.65 -9.54
C VAL A 66 22.28 11.87 -9.05
N VAL A 67 20.95 11.79 -9.02
CA VAL A 67 20.11 12.89 -8.54
C VAL A 67 19.45 12.52 -7.23
N ILE A 68 19.45 13.43 -6.28
CA ILE A 68 18.79 13.34 -4.99
C ILE A 68 17.60 14.29 -5.00
N HIS A 69 16.43 13.77 -4.60
CA HIS A 69 15.23 14.55 -4.35
C HIS A 69 14.61 14.19 -3.00
N HIS A 70 13.80 15.09 -2.46
CA HIS A 70 12.88 14.75 -1.40
C HIS A 70 11.47 14.58 -2.00
N HIS A 71 10.89 13.37 -1.94
CA HIS A 71 9.66 12.99 -2.67
C HIS A 71 9.85 12.89 -4.20
N ALA A 72 10.88 12.17 -4.59
CA ALA A 72 11.42 12.11 -5.95
C ALA A 72 10.43 11.80 -7.09
N GLN A 73 9.27 11.17 -6.83
CA GLN A 73 8.28 10.92 -7.89
C GLN A 73 7.81 12.21 -8.57
N PHE A 74 7.60 13.28 -7.80
CA PHE A 74 7.17 14.56 -8.34
C PHE A 74 8.26 15.17 -9.21
N ASP A 75 9.44 15.39 -8.64
CA ASP A 75 10.55 16.06 -9.30
C ASP A 75 11.09 15.27 -10.50
N ALA A 76 11.19 13.95 -10.36
CA ALA A 76 11.68 13.10 -11.44
C ALA A 76 10.72 13.04 -12.64
N LEU A 77 9.40 13.16 -12.41
CA LEU A 77 8.45 13.27 -13.52
C LEU A 77 8.60 14.61 -14.26
N ILE A 78 8.84 15.71 -13.55
CA ILE A 78 9.15 17.00 -14.19
C ILE A 78 10.42 16.88 -15.03
N ASN A 79 11.49 16.31 -14.45
CA ASN A 79 12.76 16.11 -15.14
C ASN A 79 12.62 15.32 -16.45
N SER A 80 11.90 14.21 -16.41
CA SER A 80 11.76 13.31 -17.56
C SER A 80 10.77 13.83 -18.61
N TYR A 81 9.62 14.36 -18.17
CA TYR A 81 8.54 14.75 -19.05
C TYR A 81 8.78 16.11 -19.75
N HIS A 82 9.23 17.13 -18.99
CA HIS A 82 9.41 18.48 -19.53
C HIS A 82 10.82 18.73 -20.07
N PHE A 83 11.84 18.04 -19.52
CA PHE A 83 13.23 18.32 -19.84
C PHE A 83 13.98 17.17 -20.48
N ASP A 84 13.32 16.01 -20.69
CA ASP A 84 13.93 14.78 -21.24
C ASP A 84 15.24 14.40 -20.53
N PHE A 85 15.30 14.63 -19.22
CA PHE A 85 16.46 14.34 -18.39
C PHE A 85 16.22 13.09 -17.55
N ARG A 86 17.03 12.04 -17.81
CA ARG A 86 16.97 10.73 -17.16
C ARG A 86 18.32 10.40 -16.56
N PRO A 87 18.57 10.73 -15.29
CA PRO A 87 19.86 10.49 -14.65
C PRO A 87 20.16 9.00 -14.50
N LYS A 88 21.43 8.65 -14.26
CA LYS A 88 21.86 7.26 -14.04
C LYS A 88 21.17 6.60 -12.84
N LEU A 89 20.95 7.35 -11.77
CA LEU A 89 20.32 6.87 -10.54
C LEU A 89 19.51 8.00 -9.90
N ILE A 90 18.36 7.65 -9.35
CA ILE A 90 17.49 8.59 -8.62
C ILE A 90 17.41 8.13 -7.16
N LEU A 91 17.85 8.98 -6.25
CA LEU A 91 17.74 8.79 -4.80
C LEU A 91 16.58 9.62 -4.24
N CYS A 92 15.92 9.11 -3.22
CA CYS A 92 14.79 9.76 -2.58
C CYS A 92 14.93 9.71 -1.06
N THR A 93 15.23 10.85 -0.45
CA THR A 93 15.39 10.93 1.01
C THR A 93 14.12 10.62 1.79
N LEU A 94 12.94 10.97 1.24
CA LEU A 94 11.66 10.56 1.83
C LEU A 94 11.47 9.03 1.83
N SER A 95 11.85 8.36 0.73
CA SER A 95 11.77 6.89 0.63
C SER A 95 12.76 6.21 1.57
N MET A 96 13.97 6.75 1.70
CA MET A 96 14.99 6.25 2.63
C MET A 96 14.54 6.43 4.08
N ALA A 97 14.09 7.62 4.48
CA ALA A 97 13.59 7.89 5.83
C ALA A 97 12.39 6.99 6.19
N ARG A 98 11.47 6.76 5.24
CA ARG A 98 10.33 5.86 5.45
C ARG A 98 10.78 4.42 5.71
N ALA A 99 11.73 3.92 4.94
CA ALA A 99 12.22 2.55 5.06
C ALA A 99 13.10 2.33 6.29
N LEU A 100 13.77 3.37 6.79
CA LEU A 100 14.53 3.33 8.04
C LEU A 100 13.64 3.40 9.29
N ASN A 101 12.31 3.45 9.12
CA ASN A 101 11.35 3.46 10.22
C ASN A 101 11.60 4.57 11.25
N PHE A 102 11.71 5.82 10.78
CA PHE A 102 11.69 6.98 11.67
C PHE A 102 10.46 6.98 12.58
N PRO A 103 10.48 7.68 13.73
CA PRO A 103 9.36 7.71 14.66
C PRO A 103 8.02 7.89 13.93
N ARG A 104 7.07 6.99 14.17
CA ARG A 104 5.85 6.87 13.35
C ARG A 104 4.87 8.03 13.53
N ASP A 105 5.02 8.79 14.57
CA ASP A 105 4.29 10.04 14.88
C ASP A 105 4.94 11.27 14.23
N MET A 106 6.19 11.16 13.78
CA MET A 106 6.90 12.23 13.10
C MET A 106 6.47 12.35 11.63
N SER A 107 6.28 13.57 11.16
CA SER A 107 6.16 13.84 9.73
C SER A 107 7.50 13.61 9.04
N LEU A 108 7.49 12.98 7.86
CA LEU A 108 8.68 12.79 7.04
C LEU A 108 8.84 13.89 5.97
N SER A 109 8.20 15.06 6.16
CA SER A 109 8.43 16.22 5.27
C SER A 109 9.87 16.71 5.37
N LEU A 110 10.35 17.38 4.33
CA LEU A 110 11.70 17.96 4.32
C LEU A 110 11.95 18.84 5.55
N ASP A 111 11.00 19.71 5.89
CA ASP A 111 11.07 20.57 7.09
C ASP A 111 11.16 19.78 8.41
N SER A 112 10.38 18.71 8.54
CA SER A 112 10.41 17.88 9.77
C SER A 112 11.72 17.11 9.91
N LEU A 113 12.26 16.58 8.82
CA LEU A 113 13.56 15.90 8.83
C LEU A 113 14.71 16.91 9.05
N SER A 114 14.63 18.12 8.47
CA SER A 114 15.60 19.19 8.72
C SER A 114 15.67 19.56 10.20
N LYS A 115 14.51 19.72 10.84
CA LYS A 115 14.43 19.96 12.29
C LYS A 115 14.98 18.80 13.12
N PHE A 116 14.66 17.56 12.74
CA PHE A 116 15.15 16.36 13.42
C PHE A 116 16.68 16.26 13.39
N TYR A 117 17.30 16.62 12.28
CA TYR A 117 18.76 16.60 12.11
C TYR A 117 19.46 17.91 12.46
N ASN A 118 18.75 18.91 13.02
CA ASN A 118 19.27 20.25 13.31
C ASN A 118 19.88 20.93 12.08
N ILE A 119 19.30 20.73 10.91
CA ILE A 119 19.60 21.41 9.67
C ILE A 119 18.76 22.69 9.61
N LEU A 120 19.20 23.69 8.85
CA LEU A 120 18.48 24.95 8.71
C LEU A 120 17.03 24.72 8.21
N PRO A 121 16.02 25.26 8.91
CA PRO A 121 14.62 25.03 8.56
C PRO A 121 14.24 25.76 7.26
N LYS A 122 13.09 25.35 6.67
CA LYS A 122 12.45 26.12 5.61
C LYS A 122 12.06 27.51 6.13
N THR A 123 12.45 28.54 5.38
CA THR A 123 12.20 29.94 5.78
C THR A 123 11.18 30.64 4.89
N VAL A 124 10.81 30.03 3.76
CA VAL A 124 9.97 30.65 2.74
C VAL A 124 8.49 30.40 2.99
N PRO A 125 7.68 31.47 3.11
CA PRO A 125 6.23 31.34 3.25
C PRO A 125 5.58 31.11 1.87
N TYR A 126 5.52 29.88 1.42
CA TYR A 126 5.02 29.50 0.09
C TYR A 126 3.62 30.05 -0.26
N GLY A 127 2.80 30.38 0.73
CA GLY A 127 1.51 31.04 0.52
C GLY A 127 1.57 32.35 -0.27
N LEU A 128 2.71 33.04 -0.28
CA LEU A 128 2.92 34.27 -1.04
C LEU A 128 2.93 34.06 -2.56
N PHE A 129 3.19 32.84 -3.03
CA PHE A 129 3.30 32.49 -4.45
C PHE A 129 2.02 31.92 -5.03
N GLN A 130 0.99 31.76 -4.22
CA GLN A 130 -0.30 31.21 -4.64
C GLN A 130 -0.89 32.04 -5.78
N GLY A 131 -1.21 31.40 -6.91
CA GLY A 131 -1.79 32.04 -8.10
C GLY A 131 -0.83 32.93 -8.86
N LYS A 132 0.47 32.97 -8.54
CA LYS A 132 1.46 33.80 -9.21
C LYS A 132 2.35 32.98 -10.15
N ARG A 133 2.36 33.38 -11.42
CA ARG A 133 3.31 32.88 -12.42
C ARG A 133 4.62 33.62 -12.31
N TRP A 134 5.69 33.07 -12.87
CA TRP A 134 7.01 33.72 -12.83
C TRP A 134 7.02 35.18 -13.31
N LYS A 135 6.31 35.45 -14.39
CA LYS A 135 6.17 36.81 -14.96
C LYS A 135 5.42 37.79 -14.06
N ASP A 136 4.56 37.28 -13.15
CA ASP A 136 3.70 38.08 -12.26
C ASP A 136 4.41 38.43 -10.93
N MET A 137 5.63 37.93 -10.73
CA MET A 137 6.42 38.15 -9.53
C MET A 137 7.39 39.33 -9.72
N ASP A 138 7.46 40.18 -8.72
CA ASP A 138 8.49 41.20 -8.64
C ASP A 138 9.87 40.59 -8.29
N SER A 139 10.91 41.40 -8.29
CA SER A 139 12.29 40.97 -8.01
C SER A 139 12.47 40.42 -6.59
N TYR A 140 11.71 40.91 -5.63
CA TYR A 140 11.76 40.45 -4.24
C TYR A 140 11.19 39.04 -4.13
N LEU A 141 10.01 38.80 -4.68
CA LEU A 141 9.36 37.50 -4.66
C LEU A 141 10.18 36.45 -5.44
N LYS A 142 10.72 36.82 -6.60
CA LYS A 142 11.63 35.94 -7.37
C LYS A 142 12.83 35.54 -6.54
N LYS A 143 13.52 36.53 -5.92
CA LYS A 143 14.67 36.24 -5.05
C LYS A 143 14.31 35.34 -3.90
N LEU A 144 13.20 35.60 -3.21
CA LEU A 144 12.73 34.78 -2.07
C LEU A 144 12.46 33.34 -2.50
N MET A 145 11.86 33.11 -3.67
CA MET A 145 11.61 31.77 -4.21
C MET A 145 12.93 31.05 -4.57
N LEU A 146 13.86 31.74 -5.24
CA LEU A 146 15.17 31.18 -5.60
C LEU A 146 15.97 30.77 -4.36
N ASP A 147 16.03 31.65 -3.35
CA ASP A 147 16.71 31.36 -2.07
C ASP A 147 16.05 30.15 -1.36
N GLY A 148 14.73 30.02 -1.44
CA GLY A 148 13.98 28.90 -0.89
C GLY A 148 14.29 27.57 -1.60
N ALA A 149 14.25 27.56 -2.93
CA ALA A 149 14.52 26.37 -3.72
C ALA A 149 15.98 25.89 -3.54
N ALA A 150 16.96 26.82 -3.53
CA ALA A 150 18.35 26.49 -3.24
C ALA A 150 18.51 25.86 -1.85
N ARG A 151 17.83 26.42 -0.84
CA ARG A 151 17.82 25.89 0.53
C ARG A 151 17.21 24.49 0.61
N ASP A 152 16.11 24.25 -0.08
CA ASP A 152 15.45 22.95 -0.08
C ASP A 152 16.32 21.87 -0.77
N ALA A 153 17.04 22.24 -1.83
CA ALA A 153 18.02 21.36 -2.45
C ALA A 153 19.20 21.04 -1.53
N LEU A 154 19.74 22.01 -0.78
CA LEU A 154 20.76 21.79 0.26
C LEU A 154 20.23 20.86 1.36
N ASN A 155 19.04 21.13 1.89
CA ASN A 155 18.46 20.31 2.94
C ASN A 155 18.26 18.86 2.50
N ALA A 156 17.84 18.62 1.26
CA ALA A 156 17.71 17.27 0.71
C ALA A 156 19.05 16.55 0.60
N ASP A 157 20.12 17.26 0.24
CA ASP A 157 21.49 16.77 0.16
C ASP A 157 22.02 16.40 1.55
N GLU A 158 21.96 17.31 2.51
CA GLU A 158 22.39 17.06 3.89
C GLU A 158 21.61 15.93 4.59
N ILE A 159 20.31 15.79 4.32
CA ILE A 159 19.51 14.66 4.83
C ILE A 159 19.98 13.37 4.16
N CYS A 160 20.30 13.39 2.86
CA CYS A 160 20.84 12.22 2.18
C CYS A 160 22.15 11.74 2.81
N ASP A 161 23.05 12.65 3.13
CA ASP A 161 24.32 12.34 3.79
C ASP A 161 24.15 11.67 5.15
N ARG A 162 23.08 12.02 5.89
CA ARG A 162 22.74 11.37 7.17
C ARG A 162 22.11 10.00 6.99
N LEU A 163 21.31 9.80 5.92
CA LEU A 163 20.58 8.55 5.69
C LEU A 163 21.41 7.50 4.95
N LEU A 164 22.24 7.93 4.00
CA LEU A 164 22.95 7.02 3.09
C LEU A 164 23.88 6.03 3.80
N PRO A 165 24.65 6.39 4.85
CA PRO A 165 25.47 5.45 5.61
C PRO A 165 24.68 4.38 6.35
N LEU A 166 23.41 4.66 6.66
CA LEU A 166 22.49 3.77 7.38
C LEU A 166 21.65 2.92 6.43
N PHE A 167 21.66 3.23 5.12
CA PHE A 167 20.73 2.66 4.16
C PHE A 167 21.37 1.51 3.37
N PRO A 168 20.70 0.35 3.23
CA PRO A 168 21.23 -0.78 2.46
C PRO A 168 21.38 -0.41 0.97
N ARG A 169 22.59 -0.60 0.43
CA ARG A 169 22.92 -0.20 -0.96
C ARG A 169 22.02 -0.86 -2.02
N GLU A 170 21.67 -2.13 -1.84
CA GLU A 170 20.80 -2.84 -2.78
C GLU A 170 19.39 -2.26 -2.84
N GLU A 171 18.89 -1.71 -1.73
CA GLU A 171 17.57 -1.11 -1.66
C GLU A 171 17.52 0.28 -2.33
N LEU A 172 18.67 0.94 -2.57
CA LEU A 172 18.73 2.16 -3.38
C LEU A 172 18.30 1.89 -4.83
N ILE A 173 18.64 0.71 -5.37
CA ILE A 173 18.22 0.27 -6.69
C ILE A 173 16.70 0.05 -6.72
N SER A 174 16.16 -0.50 -5.62
CA SER A 174 14.71 -0.68 -5.47
C SER A 174 13.96 0.66 -5.41
N ILE A 175 14.55 1.68 -4.78
CA ILE A 175 14.01 3.06 -4.81
C ILE A 175 14.03 3.60 -6.23
N ASP A 176 15.13 3.48 -6.96
CA ASP A 176 15.29 4.02 -8.31
C ASP A 176 14.22 3.46 -9.27
N TRP A 177 14.11 2.13 -9.41
CA TRP A 177 13.11 1.59 -10.33
C TRP A 177 11.66 1.84 -9.87
N THR A 178 11.41 1.95 -8.55
CA THR A 178 10.09 2.35 -8.04
C THR A 178 9.72 3.78 -8.47
N ILE A 179 10.67 4.70 -8.44
CA ILE A 179 10.47 6.08 -8.92
C ILE A 179 10.29 6.11 -10.44
N ARG A 180 11.12 5.35 -11.18
CA ARG A 180 11.05 5.30 -12.65
C ARG A 180 9.77 4.67 -13.18
N ALA A 181 9.12 3.78 -12.45
CA ALA A 181 7.78 3.28 -12.83
C ALA A 181 6.76 4.43 -12.96
N TYR A 182 6.97 5.51 -12.24
CA TYR A 182 6.16 6.72 -12.29
C TYR A 182 6.73 7.79 -13.23
N SER A 183 8.01 8.13 -13.08
CA SER A 183 8.63 9.24 -13.80
C SER A 183 9.01 8.92 -15.25
N GLU A 184 9.23 7.65 -15.56
CA GLU A 184 9.56 7.14 -16.90
C GLU A 184 8.64 5.98 -17.28
N PRO A 185 7.32 6.22 -17.37
CA PRO A 185 6.34 5.16 -17.53
C PRO A 185 6.49 4.42 -18.85
N GLN A 186 6.28 3.10 -18.80
CA GLN A 186 6.46 2.22 -19.96
C GLN A 186 5.14 1.60 -20.48
N LEU A 187 4.05 1.68 -19.69
CA LEU A 187 2.76 1.11 -20.08
C LEU A 187 1.93 2.11 -20.87
N ILE A 188 1.21 1.62 -21.85
CA ILE A 188 0.22 2.39 -22.63
C ILE A 188 -1.17 2.03 -22.14
N GLY A 189 -2.04 3.00 -21.96
CA GLY A 189 -3.45 2.81 -21.64
C GLY A 189 -4.31 2.80 -22.92
N TYR A 190 -5.29 1.89 -22.98
CA TYR A 190 -6.30 1.91 -24.02
C TYR A 190 -7.48 2.77 -23.54
N THR A 191 -7.47 4.05 -23.91
CA THR A 191 -8.38 5.09 -23.42
C THR A 191 -9.84 4.70 -23.57
N GLN A 192 -10.24 4.25 -24.76
CA GLN A 192 -11.61 3.88 -25.08
C GLN A 192 -12.15 2.77 -24.17
N GLU A 193 -11.32 1.75 -23.89
CA GLU A 193 -11.71 0.66 -22.98
C GLU A 193 -11.92 1.18 -21.55
N PHE A 194 -11.08 2.11 -21.06
CA PHE A 194 -11.27 2.70 -19.73
C PHE A 194 -12.54 3.53 -19.66
N GLU A 195 -12.85 4.32 -20.69
CA GLU A 195 -14.10 5.09 -20.78
C GLU A 195 -15.32 4.18 -20.79
N GLU A 196 -15.28 3.09 -21.59
CA GLU A 196 -16.35 2.10 -21.62
C GLU A 196 -16.56 1.42 -20.27
N ILE A 197 -15.49 1.08 -19.56
CA ILE A 197 -15.57 0.50 -18.20
C ILE A 197 -16.25 1.47 -17.25
N ALA A 198 -15.89 2.76 -17.28
CA ALA A 198 -16.53 3.78 -16.44
C ALA A 198 -18.02 3.93 -16.76
N LYS A 199 -18.35 4.09 -18.04
CA LYS A 199 -19.72 4.25 -18.56
C LYS A 199 -20.59 3.02 -18.27
N ASN A 200 -20.06 1.83 -18.46
CA ASN A 200 -20.79 0.59 -18.19
C ASN A 200 -21.08 0.43 -16.69
N GLU A 201 -20.17 0.83 -15.80
CA GLU A 201 -20.39 0.78 -14.36
C GLU A 201 -21.43 1.82 -13.92
N GLU A 202 -21.41 3.03 -14.48
CA GLU A 202 -22.40 4.05 -14.23
C GLU A 202 -23.80 3.59 -14.70
N LYS A 203 -23.89 3.03 -15.92
CA LYS A 203 -25.12 2.48 -16.46
C LYS A 203 -25.64 1.33 -15.59
N ARG A 204 -24.79 0.38 -15.22
CA ARG A 204 -25.17 -0.73 -14.33
C ARG A 204 -25.80 -0.24 -13.02
N LYS A 205 -25.22 0.79 -12.41
CA LYS A 205 -25.76 1.40 -11.18
C LYS A 205 -27.08 2.11 -11.41
N ALA A 206 -27.23 2.81 -12.53
CA ALA A 206 -28.48 3.46 -12.90
C ALA A 206 -29.60 2.44 -13.16
N ASP A 207 -29.28 1.34 -13.86
CA ASP A 207 -30.23 0.27 -14.14
C ASP A 207 -30.69 -0.44 -12.85
N LEU A 208 -29.75 -0.70 -11.91
CA LEU A 208 -30.08 -1.25 -10.59
C LEU A 208 -30.99 -0.32 -9.78
N LEU A 209 -30.71 0.98 -9.76
CA LEU A 209 -31.58 1.96 -9.09
C LEU A 209 -32.97 2.01 -9.70
N LYS A 210 -33.03 1.99 -11.03
CA LYS A 210 -34.28 2.01 -11.79
C LYS A 210 -35.13 0.76 -11.54
N SER A 211 -34.51 -0.43 -11.49
CA SER A 211 -35.24 -1.68 -11.23
C SER A 211 -35.92 -1.72 -9.85
N LEU A 212 -35.33 -1.02 -8.87
CA LEU A 212 -35.89 -0.89 -7.53
C LEU A 212 -36.83 0.33 -7.37
N GLY A 213 -36.90 1.24 -8.36
CA GLY A 213 -37.63 2.51 -8.22
C GLY A 213 -37.04 3.46 -7.16
N LEU A 214 -35.73 3.30 -6.81
CA LEU A 214 -35.07 4.01 -5.72
C LEU A 214 -34.05 5.03 -6.23
N THR A 215 -33.74 6.02 -5.37
CA THR A 215 -32.69 7.00 -5.64
C THR A 215 -31.38 6.62 -4.91
N LYS A 216 -30.26 7.13 -5.42
CA LYS A 216 -28.94 6.91 -4.81
C LYS A 216 -28.90 7.37 -3.35
N ASP A 217 -29.53 8.48 -3.00
CA ASP A 217 -29.53 9.05 -1.65
C ASP A 217 -30.23 8.15 -0.63
N LEU A 218 -31.29 7.48 -1.03
CA LEU A 218 -32.01 6.51 -0.20
C LEU A 218 -31.10 5.35 0.19
N LEU A 219 -30.32 4.84 -0.76
CA LEU A 219 -29.45 3.69 -0.55
C LEU A 219 -28.08 4.03 0.08
N THR A 220 -27.58 5.24 -0.06
CA THR A 220 -26.29 5.63 0.53
C THR A 220 -26.40 6.04 1.99
N SER A 221 -27.51 6.58 2.42
CA SER A 221 -27.82 6.89 3.83
C SER A 221 -28.06 5.59 4.62
N ASN A 222 -27.37 5.42 5.76
CA ASN A 222 -27.61 4.25 6.61
C ASN A 222 -29.01 4.26 7.23
N ALA A 223 -29.51 5.42 7.66
CA ALA A 223 -30.84 5.55 8.26
C ALA A 223 -31.94 5.26 7.24
N LYS A 224 -31.92 5.93 6.07
CA LYS A 224 -32.94 5.71 5.03
C LYS A 224 -32.95 4.27 4.50
N PHE A 225 -31.77 3.65 4.40
CA PHE A 225 -31.70 2.24 4.01
C PHE A 225 -32.30 1.31 5.06
N ALA A 226 -32.09 1.60 6.34
CA ALA A 226 -32.72 0.85 7.44
C ALA A 226 -34.26 1.01 7.41
N GLU A 227 -34.76 2.20 7.15
CA GLU A 227 -36.21 2.46 6.99
C GLU A 227 -36.82 1.64 5.84
N ILE A 228 -36.09 1.48 4.72
CA ILE A 228 -36.55 0.64 3.60
C ILE A 228 -36.59 -0.84 3.98
N LEU A 229 -35.58 -1.33 4.72
CA LEU A 229 -35.55 -2.71 5.19
C LEU A 229 -36.68 -2.98 6.18
N ASP A 230 -36.91 -2.08 7.11
CA ASP A 230 -38.02 -2.15 8.07
C ASP A 230 -39.37 -2.20 7.38
N ALA A 231 -39.58 -1.36 6.35
CA ALA A 231 -40.77 -1.38 5.51
C ALA A 231 -40.99 -2.69 4.74
N LEU A 232 -39.92 -3.45 4.50
CA LEU A 232 -39.95 -4.80 3.92
C LEU A 232 -40.11 -5.90 4.98
N GLY A 233 -40.26 -5.54 6.26
CA GLY A 233 -40.40 -6.48 7.37
C GLY A 233 -39.08 -7.13 7.81
N VAL A 234 -37.93 -6.55 7.43
CA VAL A 234 -36.62 -7.03 7.83
C VAL A 234 -36.18 -6.31 9.10
N GLU A 235 -36.04 -7.02 10.21
CA GLU A 235 -35.52 -6.47 11.46
C GLU A 235 -34.05 -6.04 11.30
N VAL A 236 -33.79 -4.72 11.51
CA VAL A 236 -32.47 -4.15 11.26
C VAL A 236 -31.56 -4.32 12.47
N GLU A 237 -30.47 -5.05 12.31
CA GLU A 237 -29.44 -5.13 13.34
C GLU A 237 -28.78 -3.79 13.58
N MET A 238 -28.60 -3.45 14.87
CA MET A 238 -27.96 -2.23 15.32
C MET A 238 -26.57 -2.53 15.90
N LYS A 239 -25.64 -1.61 15.72
CA LYS A 239 -24.30 -1.67 16.33
C LYS A 239 -23.91 -0.32 16.91
N ALA A 240 -23.07 -0.32 17.94
CA ALA A 240 -22.49 0.91 18.47
C ALA A 240 -21.44 1.49 17.51
N ASN A 241 -21.49 2.78 17.25
CA ASN A 241 -20.41 3.50 16.57
C ASN A 241 -19.29 3.87 17.56
N ALA A 242 -18.22 4.50 17.07
CA ALA A 242 -17.09 4.94 17.89
C ALA A 242 -17.44 5.96 19.00
N LYS A 243 -18.66 6.48 19.03
CA LYS A 243 -19.19 7.40 20.07
C LYS A 243 -20.21 6.71 20.99
N GLY A 244 -20.35 5.38 20.90
CA GLY A 244 -21.33 4.60 21.65
C GLY A 244 -22.78 4.76 21.17
N GLN A 245 -23.03 5.46 20.06
CA GLN A 245 -24.38 5.63 19.51
C GLN A 245 -24.76 4.39 18.68
N LEU A 246 -25.98 3.90 18.86
CA LEU A 246 -26.51 2.82 18.05
C LEU A 246 -26.75 3.33 16.61
N ILE A 247 -26.20 2.61 15.65
CA ILE A 247 -26.37 2.84 14.21
C ILE A 247 -26.69 1.52 13.50
N PRO A 248 -27.42 1.54 12.37
CA PRO A 248 -27.67 0.33 11.59
C PRO A 248 -26.38 -0.38 11.15
N ALA A 249 -26.32 -1.71 11.34
CA ALA A 249 -25.18 -2.56 10.98
C ALA A 249 -25.16 -2.90 9.48
N VAL A 250 -25.19 -1.89 8.64
CA VAL A 250 -25.37 -1.98 7.18
C VAL A 250 -24.11 -1.61 6.38
N ALA A 251 -22.93 -1.74 6.97
CA ALA A 251 -21.66 -1.58 6.24
C ALA A 251 -21.29 -2.92 5.55
N LYS A 252 -20.50 -2.86 4.47
CA LYS A 252 -20.04 -4.04 3.72
C LYS A 252 -19.40 -5.13 4.61
N SER A 253 -18.78 -4.73 5.72
CA SER A 253 -18.10 -5.64 6.65
C SER A 253 -18.99 -6.24 7.72
N ASP A 254 -20.23 -5.79 7.84
CA ASP A 254 -21.16 -6.24 8.90
C ASP A 254 -21.76 -7.60 8.55
N SER A 255 -21.99 -8.44 9.57
CA SER A 255 -22.66 -9.75 9.42
C SER A 255 -24.05 -9.59 8.80
N PHE A 256 -24.83 -8.70 9.36
CA PHE A 256 -26.18 -8.39 8.87
C PHE A 256 -26.23 -8.05 7.37
N MET A 257 -25.25 -7.26 6.85
CA MET A 257 -25.20 -6.99 5.41
C MET A 257 -24.97 -8.25 4.57
N LYS A 258 -24.25 -9.26 5.11
CA LYS A 258 -24.06 -10.53 4.41
C LYS A 258 -25.32 -11.38 4.43
N ASP A 259 -26.04 -11.34 5.55
CA ASP A 259 -27.30 -12.05 5.67
C ASP A 259 -28.32 -11.49 4.68
N LEU A 260 -28.35 -10.15 4.49
CA LEU A 260 -29.16 -9.53 3.45
C LEU A 260 -28.74 -9.97 2.03
N LEU A 261 -27.44 -10.10 1.76
CA LEU A 261 -26.94 -10.58 0.45
C LEU A 261 -27.23 -12.04 0.18
N ASN A 262 -27.43 -12.85 1.22
CA ASN A 262 -27.78 -14.26 1.16
C ASN A 262 -29.27 -14.52 1.43
N SER A 263 -30.09 -13.47 1.51
CA SER A 263 -31.52 -13.57 1.74
C SER A 263 -32.20 -14.43 0.67
N GLU A 264 -33.17 -15.24 1.08
CA GLU A 264 -34.08 -15.96 0.16
C GLU A 264 -35.04 -15.02 -0.55
N ASP A 265 -35.31 -13.83 0.03
CA ASP A 265 -36.07 -12.78 -0.60
C ASP A 265 -35.20 -12.04 -1.63
N GLU A 266 -35.47 -12.26 -2.90
CA GLU A 266 -34.75 -11.66 -4.02
C GLU A 266 -34.83 -10.12 -4.01
N THR A 267 -35.87 -9.50 -3.43
CA THR A 267 -36.00 -8.04 -3.30
C THR A 267 -34.99 -7.51 -2.28
N VAL A 268 -34.90 -8.15 -1.12
CA VAL A 268 -33.95 -7.81 -0.05
C VAL A 268 -32.52 -7.98 -0.54
N LYS A 269 -32.24 -9.09 -1.21
CA LYS A 269 -30.93 -9.40 -1.79
C LYS A 269 -30.53 -8.35 -2.84
N LEU A 270 -31.41 -8.05 -3.81
CA LEU A 270 -31.18 -7.04 -4.84
C LEU A 270 -30.99 -5.64 -4.23
N LEU A 271 -31.72 -5.32 -3.17
CA LEU A 271 -31.59 -4.07 -2.43
C LEU A 271 -30.20 -3.94 -1.79
N ALA A 272 -29.73 -5.01 -1.13
CA ALA A 272 -28.41 -5.06 -0.51
C ALA A 272 -27.27 -4.97 -1.55
N GLU A 273 -27.37 -5.70 -2.66
CA GLU A 273 -26.44 -5.63 -3.80
C GLU A 273 -26.38 -4.23 -4.40
N THR A 274 -27.55 -3.63 -4.64
CA THR A 274 -27.65 -2.29 -5.22
C THR A 274 -27.04 -1.24 -4.29
N ARG A 275 -27.33 -1.33 -2.99
CA ARG A 275 -26.69 -0.45 -1.99
C ARG A 275 -25.16 -0.53 -2.05
N LEU A 276 -24.59 -1.72 -2.05
CA LEU A 276 -23.13 -1.90 -2.10
C LEU A 276 -22.56 -1.36 -3.42
N ALA A 277 -23.25 -1.57 -4.52
CA ALA A 277 -22.85 -1.06 -5.82
C ALA A 277 -22.84 0.47 -5.87
N VAL A 278 -23.93 1.14 -5.46
CA VAL A 278 -24.06 2.61 -5.56
C VAL A 278 -23.24 3.35 -4.51
N LYS A 279 -22.94 2.70 -3.37
CA LYS A 279 -22.11 3.29 -2.31
C LYS A 279 -20.62 3.27 -2.66
N SER A 280 -20.18 2.40 -3.57
CA SER A 280 -18.80 2.33 -4.05
C SER A 280 -18.64 3.08 -5.36
N SER A 281 -17.81 4.13 -5.39
CA SER A 281 -17.43 4.83 -6.63
C SER A 281 -16.03 4.45 -7.12
N ILE A 282 -15.42 3.44 -6.54
CA ILE A 282 -14.00 3.11 -6.76
C ILE A 282 -13.75 2.69 -8.21
N ARG A 283 -14.67 1.91 -8.80
CA ARG A 283 -14.46 1.32 -10.13
C ARG A 283 -14.56 2.37 -11.24
N GLU A 284 -15.62 3.15 -11.28
CA GLU A 284 -15.80 4.23 -12.25
C GLU A 284 -14.77 5.34 -12.07
N THR A 285 -14.48 5.75 -10.81
CA THR A 285 -13.49 6.80 -10.54
C THR A 285 -12.09 6.36 -10.97
N ARG A 286 -11.73 5.08 -10.76
CA ARG A 286 -10.44 4.54 -11.18
C ARG A 286 -10.36 4.46 -12.71
N ALA A 287 -11.39 3.92 -13.36
CA ALA A 287 -11.44 3.83 -14.82
C ALA A 287 -11.38 5.22 -15.48
N GLY A 288 -12.13 6.21 -14.98
CA GLY A 288 -12.10 7.59 -15.46
C GLY A 288 -10.72 8.24 -15.31
N ARG A 289 -10.02 8.01 -14.17
CA ARG A 289 -8.64 8.49 -13.98
C ARG A 289 -7.66 7.82 -14.95
N MET A 290 -7.81 6.51 -15.19
CA MET A 290 -6.95 5.79 -16.14
C MET A 290 -7.19 6.26 -17.57
N ALA A 291 -8.43 6.55 -17.96
CA ALA A 291 -8.76 7.16 -19.24
C ALA A 291 -8.07 8.52 -19.40
N SER A 292 -8.32 9.45 -18.47
CA SER A 292 -7.69 10.77 -18.51
C SER A 292 -6.16 10.73 -18.49
N MET A 293 -5.56 9.80 -17.74
CA MET A 293 -4.10 9.61 -17.71
C MET A 293 -3.59 9.12 -19.07
N SER A 294 -4.28 8.16 -19.71
CA SER A 294 -3.89 7.61 -21.01
C SER A 294 -3.97 8.62 -22.15
N GLU A 295 -4.87 9.61 -22.07
CA GLU A 295 -4.93 10.74 -23.00
C GLU A 295 -3.71 11.65 -22.92
N ARG A 296 -3.15 11.82 -21.70
CA ARG A 296 -1.96 12.64 -21.47
C ARG A 296 -0.64 11.93 -21.76
N GLY A 297 -0.66 10.62 -22.04
CA GLY A 297 0.53 9.85 -22.41
C GLY A 297 0.64 8.50 -21.68
N PRO A 298 1.84 7.91 -21.61
CA PRO A 298 2.06 6.63 -20.94
C PRO A 298 1.62 6.63 -19.49
N MET A 299 1.15 5.46 -19.02
CA MET A 299 0.54 5.26 -17.70
C MET A 299 1.57 5.35 -16.57
N THR A 300 1.52 6.39 -15.76
CA THR A 300 2.41 6.57 -14.60
C THR A 300 1.97 5.67 -13.44
N VAL A 301 2.86 4.83 -12.94
CA VAL A 301 2.56 3.88 -11.88
C VAL A 301 3.19 4.31 -10.57
N TYR A 302 2.37 4.80 -9.64
CA TYR A 302 2.83 5.39 -8.39
C TYR A 302 2.85 4.40 -7.23
N TYR A 303 4.00 4.27 -6.58
CA TYR A 303 4.16 3.55 -5.32
C TYR A 303 4.96 4.35 -4.30
N TYR A 304 4.57 4.22 -3.03
CA TYR A 304 5.48 4.53 -1.94
C TYR A 304 6.39 3.33 -1.69
N PHE A 305 7.70 3.52 -1.85
CA PHE A 305 8.69 2.54 -1.42
C PHE A 305 8.56 2.32 0.10
N CYS A 306 8.47 1.07 0.53
CA CYS A 306 8.21 0.70 1.93
C CYS A 306 7.02 1.44 2.57
N GLY A 307 5.97 1.75 1.78
CA GLY A 307 4.81 2.49 2.27
C GLY A 307 4.01 1.74 3.35
N ALA A 308 4.04 0.40 3.33
CA ALA A 308 3.55 -0.46 4.40
C ALA A 308 4.72 -0.77 5.38
N GLN A 309 5.04 0.18 6.25
CA GLN A 309 6.23 0.16 7.11
C GLN A 309 6.40 -1.12 7.94
N ASN A 310 5.30 -1.73 8.41
CA ASN A 310 5.37 -2.96 9.24
C ASN A 310 5.78 -4.21 8.46
N THR A 311 5.84 -4.14 7.13
CA THR A 311 6.13 -5.27 6.26
C THR A 311 7.06 -4.91 5.11
N THR A 312 7.58 -3.69 5.09
CA THR A 312 8.41 -3.11 4.03
C THR A 312 7.84 -3.25 2.60
N ARG A 313 6.55 -3.55 2.46
CA ARG A 313 5.89 -3.63 1.17
C ARG A 313 5.68 -2.24 0.57
N HIS A 314 5.63 -2.16 -0.75
CA HIS A 314 5.13 -0.98 -1.42
C HIS A 314 3.67 -0.71 -1.04
N SER A 315 3.25 0.53 -1.06
CA SER A 315 1.83 0.91 -0.99
C SER A 315 1.47 1.87 -2.10
N GLY A 316 0.19 1.89 -2.47
CA GLY A 316 -0.31 2.83 -3.46
C GLY A 316 -0.29 4.27 -2.96
N GLY A 317 -0.21 5.20 -3.90
CA GLY A 317 -0.23 6.64 -3.65
C GLY A 317 -0.87 7.41 -4.80
N ASP A 318 -0.74 8.73 -4.78
CA ASP A 318 -1.26 9.63 -5.81
C ASP A 318 -2.74 9.37 -6.19
N LYS A 319 -3.57 9.15 -5.16
CA LYS A 319 -5.03 8.90 -5.26
C LYS A 319 -5.43 7.67 -6.08
N MET A 320 -4.48 6.81 -6.46
CA MET A 320 -4.75 5.55 -7.14
C MET A 320 -3.85 4.43 -6.62
N ASN A 321 -4.45 3.30 -6.21
CA ASN A 321 -3.70 2.11 -5.81
C ASN A 321 -3.65 1.10 -6.96
N TRP A 322 -2.52 1.03 -7.64
CA TRP A 322 -2.25 0.11 -8.74
C TRP A 322 -2.22 -1.36 -8.32
N GLN A 323 -1.86 -1.64 -7.06
CA GLN A 323 -1.79 -3.00 -6.52
C GLN A 323 -3.17 -3.67 -6.37
N ASN A 324 -4.24 -2.87 -6.36
CA ASN A 324 -5.62 -3.34 -6.22
C ASN A 324 -6.37 -3.45 -7.55
N LEU A 325 -5.67 -3.51 -8.68
CA LEU A 325 -6.29 -3.84 -9.96
C LEU A 325 -6.62 -5.34 -9.99
N GLU A 326 -7.85 -5.66 -10.34
CA GLU A 326 -8.29 -7.06 -10.48
C GLU A 326 -7.40 -7.81 -11.48
N ARG A 327 -6.84 -8.95 -11.08
CA ARG A 327 -5.84 -9.71 -11.86
C ARG A 327 -6.33 -10.08 -13.28
N LYS A 328 -7.62 -10.40 -13.43
CA LYS A 328 -8.26 -10.71 -14.72
C LYS A 328 -9.27 -9.65 -15.15
N GLY A 329 -9.30 -8.51 -14.45
CA GLY A 329 -10.27 -7.45 -14.69
C GLY A 329 -10.00 -6.67 -15.98
N PRO A 330 -11.03 -6.01 -16.54
CA PRO A 330 -10.93 -5.29 -17.81
C PRO A 330 -9.93 -4.12 -17.73
N MET A 331 -9.87 -3.37 -16.64
CA MET A 331 -8.90 -2.26 -16.47
C MET A 331 -7.45 -2.73 -16.66
N ARG A 332 -7.13 -3.95 -16.20
CA ARG A 332 -5.79 -4.49 -16.33
C ARG A 332 -5.51 -4.96 -17.74
N LYS A 333 -6.50 -5.50 -18.44
CA LYS A 333 -6.40 -5.91 -19.85
C LYS A 333 -6.22 -4.72 -20.79
N ALA A 334 -6.71 -3.54 -20.40
CA ALA A 334 -6.54 -2.30 -21.14
C ALA A 334 -5.16 -1.63 -20.94
N LEU A 335 -4.25 -2.25 -20.16
CA LEU A 335 -2.83 -1.85 -20.08
C LEU A 335 -2.04 -2.62 -21.13
N LEU A 336 -1.38 -1.90 -22.03
CA LEU A 336 -0.71 -2.44 -23.20
C LEU A 336 0.79 -2.15 -23.16
N ALA A 337 1.57 -2.94 -23.89
CA ALA A 337 2.93 -2.57 -24.25
C ALA A 337 2.94 -1.50 -25.36
N PRO A 338 4.00 -0.70 -25.48
CA PRO A 338 4.24 0.11 -26.67
C PRO A 338 4.28 -0.75 -27.94
N LYS A 339 4.08 -0.11 -29.09
CA LYS A 339 4.12 -0.80 -30.39
C LYS A 339 5.44 -1.57 -30.57
N HIS A 340 5.36 -2.81 -31.03
CA HIS A 340 6.47 -3.76 -31.20
C HIS A 340 7.09 -4.31 -29.92
N MET A 341 6.58 -3.95 -28.76
CA MET A 341 7.01 -4.49 -27.45
C MET A 341 5.97 -5.46 -26.89
N LYS A 342 6.36 -6.20 -25.87
CA LYS A 342 5.52 -7.20 -25.19
C LYS A 342 5.48 -6.94 -23.69
N LEU A 343 4.42 -7.42 -23.04
CA LEU A 343 4.35 -7.49 -21.59
C LEU A 343 4.72 -8.89 -21.11
N ILE A 344 5.72 -8.97 -20.24
CA ILE A 344 6.02 -10.19 -19.48
C ILE A 344 5.51 -9.98 -18.06
N VAL A 345 4.62 -10.86 -17.63
CA VAL A 345 4.06 -10.86 -16.27
C VAL A 345 4.67 -12.03 -15.51
N VAL A 346 5.37 -11.73 -14.42
CA VAL A 346 6.03 -12.71 -13.56
C VAL A 346 5.43 -12.62 -12.15
N ASP A 347 4.95 -13.74 -11.64
CA ASP A 347 4.33 -13.84 -10.30
C ASP A 347 5.08 -14.89 -9.48
N LYS A 348 5.42 -14.54 -8.24
CA LYS A 348 6.05 -15.48 -7.31
C LYS A 348 5.00 -16.37 -6.67
N SER A 349 4.77 -17.53 -7.27
CA SER A 349 3.74 -18.47 -6.84
C SER A 349 3.81 -18.81 -5.34
N GLN A 350 2.74 -18.49 -4.60
CA GLN A 350 2.55 -18.82 -3.18
C GLN A 350 3.71 -18.34 -2.27
N ILE A 351 4.31 -17.18 -2.56
CA ILE A 351 5.55 -16.73 -1.91
C ILE A 351 5.42 -16.67 -0.37
N GLU A 352 4.31 -16.13 0.15
CA GLU A 352 4.12 -16.03 1.60
C GLU A 352 4.07 -17.42 2.26
N CYS A 353 3.36 -18.37 1.64
CA CYS A 353 3.31 -19.74 2.12
C CYS A 353 4.69 -20.41 2.09
N ARG A 354 5.45 -20.24 1.01
CA ARG A 354 6.81 -20.78 0.88
C ARG A 354 7.74 -20.21 1.94
N ILE A 355 7.72 -18.91 2.12
CA ILE A 355 8.57 -18.23 3.10
C ILE A 355 8.17 -18.57 4.53
N LEU A 356 6.88 -18.58 4.84
CA LEU A 356 6.39 -18.97 6.16
C LEU A 356 6.92 -20.35 6.56
N ASN A 357 6.70 -21.35 5.72
CA ASN A 357 7.09 -22.73 6.02
C ASN A 357 8.61 -22.90 6.02
N ALA A 358 9.33 -22.32 5.05
CA ALA A 358 10.78 -22.43 4.99
C ALA A 358 11.47 -21.75 6.17
N ALA A 359 11.09 -20.52 6.50
CA ALA A 359 11.69 -19.76 7.60
C ALA A 359 11.30 -20.31 8.98
N SER A 360 10.17 -20.99 9.09
CA SER A 360 9.76 -21.69 10.32
C SER A 360 10.44 -23.03 10.50
N GLY A 361 11.08 -23.59 9.47
CA GLY A 361 11.67 -24.93 9.51
C GLY A 361 10.67 -26.06 9.27
N GLN A 362 9.49 -25.78 8.70
CA GLN A 362 8.46 -26.77 8.35
C GLN A 362 8.88 -27.55 7.09
N ASN A 363 9.85 -28.44 7.22
CA ASN A 363 10.56 -29.07 6.11
C ASN A 363 9.70 -30.01 5.28
N ASP A 364 8.72 -30.69 5.86
CA ASP A 364 7.78 -31.56 5.14
C ASP A 364 6.97 -30.77 4.09
N VAL A 365 6.50 -29.57 4.42
CA VAL A 365 5.80 -28.67 3.48
C VAL A 365 6.80 -28.12 2.43
N VAL A 366 8.02 -27.82 2.83
CA VAL A 366 9.08 -27.38 1.89
C VAL A 366 9.39 -28.45 0.85
N GLU A 367 9.48 -29.74 1.26
CA GLU A 367 9.71 -30.84 0.32
C GLU A 367 8.52 -31.03 -0.65
N ARG A 368 7.28 -30.82 -0.20
CA ARG A 368 6.11 -30.82 -1.10
C ARG A 368 6.23 -29.75 -2.17
N PHE A 369 6.68 -28.53 -1.80
CA PHE A 369 6.94 -27.48 -2.79
C PHE A 369 8.07 -27.86 -3.76
N ARG A 370 9.12 -28.55 -3.31
CA ARG A 370 10.19 -29.06 -4.18
C ARG A 370 9.69 -30.14 -5.14
N ALA A 371 8.76 -30.97 -4.68
CA ALA A 371 8.06 -31.96 -5.52
C ALA A 371 7.06 -31.33 -6.51
N GLY A 372 6.83 -30.01 -6.45
CA GLY A 372 5.88 -29.32 -7.34
C GLY A 372 4.42 -29.44 -6.91
N GLU A 373 4.15 -29.88 -5.67
CA GLU A 373 2.80 -30.03 -5.14
C GLU A 373 2.16 -28.65 -4.87
N ASP A 374 0.86 -28.56 -5.04
CA ASP A 374 0.05 -27.40 -4.66
C ASP A 374 -0.41 -27.55 -3.22
N ILE A 375 0.18 -26.78 -2.29
CA ILE A 375 -0.10 -26.84 -0.86
C ILE A 375 -1.56 -26.50 -0.54
N TYR A 376 -2.21 -25.68 -1.35
CA TYR A 376 -3.64 -25.41 -1.16
C TYR A 376 -4.49 -26.63 -1.47
N CYS A 377 -4.12 -27.41 -2.49
CA CYS A 377 -4.74 -28.72 -2.74
C CYS A 377 -4.46 -29.71 -1.62
N TYR A 378 -3.23 -29.74 -1.11
CA TYR A 378 -2.85 -30.60 0.02
C TYR A 378 -3.68 -30.30 1.26
N ASN A 379 -3.78 -29.04 1.69
CA ASN A 379 -4.58 -28.64 2.86
C ASN A 379 -6.07 -28.97 2.68
N ALA A 380 -6.60 -28.78 1.47
CA ALA A 380 -7.98 -29.16 1.16
C ALA A 380 -8.18 -30.68 1.19
N SER A 381 -7.24 -31.45 0.63
CA SER A 381 -7.32 -32.92 0.65
C SER A 381 -7.35 -33.47 2.07
N MET A 382 -6.59 -32.87 2.98
CA MET A 382 -6.61 -33.26 4.40
C MET A 382 -7.95 -32.94 5.07
N LEU A 383 -8.54 -31.76 4.76
CA LEU A 383 -9.83 -31.36 5.35
C LEU A 383 -10.98 -32.22 4.85
N TYR A 384 -11.04 -32.46 3.54
CA TYR A 384 -12.18 -33.16 2.91
C TYR A 384 -12.00 -34.68 2.85
N GLY A 385 -10.82 -35.22 3.16
CA GLY A 385 -10.55 -36.66 3.18
C GLY A 385 -10.46 -37.35 1.82
N PHE A 386 -10.32 -36.55 0.71
CA PHE A 386 -10.12 -37.06 -0.63
C PHE A 386 -9.09 -36.22 -1.41
N PRO A 387 -8.46 -36.78 -2.46
CA PRO A 387 -7.47 -36.04 -3.25
C PRO A 387 -8.08 -34.85 -4.00
N VAL A 388 -7.67 -33.64 -3.63
CA VAL A 388 -8.09 -32.38 -4.27
C VAL A 388 -7.05 -31.96 -5.31
N ASN A 389 -7.50 -31.60 -6.51
CA ASN A 389 -6.65 -31.03 -7.55
C ASN A 389 -7.21 -29.70 -8.06
N LYS A 390 -6.34 -28.89 -8.65
CA LYS A 390 -6.67 -27.53 -9.09
C LYS A 390 -7.70 -27.47 -10.20
N LYS A 391 -7.78 -28.49 -11.07
CA LYS A 391 -8.63 -28.52 -12.27
C LYS A 391 -10.06 -28.88 -11.91
N ASP A 392 -10.23 -29.96 -11.17
CA ASP A 392 -11.54 -30.57 -10.94
C ASP A 392 -12.20 -30.06 -9.64
N HIS A 393 -11.39 -29.57 -8.68
CA HIS A 393 -11.85 -29.15 -7.35
C HIS A 393 -11.42 -27.71 -7.01
N PRO A 394 -11.80 -26.69 -7.84
CA PRO A 394 -11.33 -25.30 -7.66
C PRO A 394 -11.88 -24.66 -6.37
N THR A 395 -13.08 -25.06 -5.91
CA THR A 395 -13.71 -24.55 -4.68
C THR A 395 -13.00 -25.08 -3.45
N GLU A 396 -12.78 -26.40 -3.38
CA GLU A 396 -12.08 -27.07 -2.28
C GLU A 396 -10.63 -26.54 -2.17
N ARG A 397 -9.96 -26.39 -3.31
CA ARG A 397 -8.65 -25.74 -3.35
C ARG A 397 -8.71 -24.30 -2.84
N GLY A 398 -9.80 -23.58 -3.11
CA GLY A 398 -10.08 -22.26 -2.56
C GLY A 398 -10.13 -22.28 -1.04
N THR A 399 -10.79 -23.28 -0.44
CA THR A 399 -10.81 -23.51 1.01
C THR A 399 -9.41 -23.80 1.55
N GLY A 400 -8.65 -24.66 0.90
CA GLY A 400 -7.25 -24.94 1.28
C GLY A 400 -6.36 -23.68 1.24
N LYS A 401 -6.58 -22.77 0.29
CA LYS A 401 -5.92 -21.47 0.25
C LYS A 401 -6.32 -20.58 1.44
N GLN A 402 -7.62 -20.58 1.78
CA GLN A 402 -8.12 -19.84 2.94
C GLN A 402 -7.54 -20.38 4.25
N ILE A 403 -7.39 -21.71 4.39
CA ILE A 403 -6.74 -22.37 5.53
C ILE A 403 -5.32 -21.86 5.67
N GLU A 404 -4.51 -21.98 4.63
CA GLU A 404 -3.09 -21.59 4.67
C GLU A 404 -2.90 -20.12 5.06
N LEU A 405 -3.61 -19.22 4.39
CA LEU A 405 -3.41 -17.78 4.56
C LEU A 405 -4.13 -17.18 5.79
N SER A 406 -5.02 -17.93 6.43
CA SER A 406 -5.66 -17.53 7.69
C SER A 406 -5.02 -18.24 8.88
N CYS A 407 -4.96 -19.58 8.85
CA CYS A 407 -4.50 -20.37 9.98
C CYS A 407 -2.97 -20.23 10.16
N GLY A 408 -2.22 -20.01 9.09
CA GLY A 408 -0.79 -19.75 9.13
C GLY A 408 -0.38 -18.56 10.04
N TYR A 409 -1.32 -17.68 10.31
CA TYR A 409 -1.14 -16.51 11.15
C TYR A 409 -1.97 -16.51 12.43
N GLY A 410 -2.30 -17.71 12.93
CA GLY A 410 -2.93 -17.88 14.24
C GLY A 410 -4.43 -17.61 14.27
N CYS A 411 -5.13 -17.62 13.12
CA CYS A 411 -6.56 -17.43 13.07
C CYS A 411 -7.30 -18.51 13.87
N GLY A 412 -8.27 -18.10 14.71
CA GLY A 412 -9.19 -19.02 15.40
C GLY A 412 -10.43 -19.33 14.56
N ALA A 413 -11.15 -20.42 14.88
CA ALA A 413 -12.27 -20.91 14.09
C ALA A 413 -13.39 -19.88 13.85
N PRO A 414 -13.89 -19.10 14.84
CA PRO A 414 -14.92 -18.09 14.58
C PRO A 414 -14.46 -17.01 13.58
N LYS A 415 -13.19 -16.59 13.68
CA LYS A 415 -12.60 -15.62 12.75
C LYS A 415 -12.41 -16.25 11.37
N PHE A 416 -12.04 -17.53 11.31
CA PHE A 416 -11.86 -18.24 10.06
C PHE A 416 -13.18 -18.36 9.28
N VAL A 417 -14.30 -18.72 9.93
CA VAL A 417 -15.65 -18.70 9.33
C VAL A 417 -15.93 -17.35 8.67
N SER A 418 -15.75 -16.25 9.43
CA SER A 418 -15.99 -14.90 8.90
C SER A 418 -15.08 -14.53 7.73
N THR A 419 -13.80 -14.92 7.78
CA THR A 419 -12.80 -14.63 6.76
C THR A 419 -13.05 -15.40 5.47
N ALA A 420 -13.42 -16.70 5.60
CA ALA A 420 -13.75 -17.56 4.48
C ALA A 420 -15.04 -17.12 3.78
N ALA A 421 -16.09 -16.79 4.54
CA ALA A 421 -17.34 -16.27 4.00
C ALA A 421 -17.17 -14.92 3.26
N LEU A 422 -16.18 -14.10 3.66
CA LEU A 422 -15.83 -12.84 2.95
C LEU A 422 -14.98 -13.06 1.70
N GLY A 423 -14.43 -14.26 1.51
CA GLY A 423 -13.52 -14.54 0.40
C GLY A 423 -12.25 -13.68 0.43
N ILE A 424 -11.71 -13.37 1.61
CA ILE A 424 -10.57 -12.42 1.74
C ILE A 424 -9.33 -12.94 1.01
N TYR A 425 -9.08 -14.24 1.05
CA TYR A 425 -7.90 -14.87 0.45
C TYR A 425 -8.20 -15.72 -0.79
N GLY A 426 -9.46 -15.81 -1.21
CA GLY A 426 -9.87 -16.63 -2.34
C GLY A 426 -11.37 -16.51 -2.61
N PRO A 427 -11.98 -17.45 -3.34
CA PRO A 427 -13.43 -17.53 -3.46
C PRO A 427 -14.09 -17.56 -2.08
N ALA A 428 -15.25 -16.92 -1.92
CA ALA A 428 -16.04 -17.00 -0.69
C ALA A 428 -16.47 -18.46 -0.46
N VAL A 429 -16.32 -18.93 0.79
CA VAL A 429 -16.69 -20.28 1.21
C VAL A 429 -17.46 -20.17 2.52
N ASN A 430 -18.65 -20.71 2.55
CA ASN A 430 -19.43 -20.83 3.78
C ASN A 430 -19.02 -22.11 4.49
N LEU A 431 -18.47 -21.97 5.68
CA LEU A 431 -18.04 -23.06 6.55
C LEU A 431 -18.88 -23.05 7.83
N GLU A 432 -19.32 -24.24 8.25
CA GLU A 432 -19.87 -24.39 9.57
C GLU A 432 -18.77 -24.26 10.65
N LEU A 433 -19.15 -23.84 11.86
CA LEU A 433 -18.17 -23.63 12.92
C LEU A 433 -17.36 -24.91 13.23
N MET A 434 -17.99 -26.09 13.19
CA MET A 434 -17.32 -27.39 13.44
C MET A 434 -16.29 -27.70 12.33
N GLU A 435 -16.61 -27.43 11.08
CA GLU A 435 -15.67 -27.60 9.96
C GLU A 435 -14.48 -26.64 10.12
N ALA A 436 -14.74 -25.39 10.49
CA ALA A 436 -13.69 -24.40 10.76
C ALA A 436 -12.81 -24.80 11.95
N MET A 437 -13.39 -25.37 13.02
CA MET A 437 -12.63 -25.91 14.16
C MET A 437 -11.73 -27.07 13.73
N THR A 438 -12.25 -27.97 12.90
CA THR A 438 -11.49 -29.10 12.32
C THR A 438 -10.34 -28.59 11.47
N ALA A 439 -10.59 -27.63 10.55
CA ALA A 439 -9.56 -27.05 9.69
C ALA A 439 -8.44 -26.36 10.49
N VAL A 440 -8.80 -25.55 11.50
CA VAL A 440 -7.84 -24.87 12.36
C VAL A 440 -7.01 -25.85 13.18
N LYS A 441 -7.64 -26.89 13.73
CA LYS A 441 -6.94 -27.94 14.48
C LYS A 441 -5.97 -28.69 13.56
N LEU A 442 -6.46 -29.15 12.42
CA LEU A 442 -5.66 -29.88 11.43
C LEU A 442 -4.42 -29.09 10.99
N TYR A 443 -4.59 -27.80 10.67
CA TYR A 443 -3.46 -26.93 10.33
C TYR A 443 -2.43 -26.88 11.47
N ARG A 444 -2.85 -26.68 12.71
CA ARG A 444 -1.95 -26.58 13.86
C ARG A 444 -1.20 -27.89 14.15
N ASP A 445 -1.88 -29.01 13.96
CA ASP A 445 -1.29 -30.33 14.17
C ASP A 445 -0.25 -30.67 13.09
N THR A 446 -0.47 -30.23 11.85
CA THR A 446 0.39 -30.52 10.69
C THR A 446 1.50 -29.48 10.48
N HIS A 447 1.37 -28.28 11.06
CA HIS A 447 2.34 -27.18 10.92
C HIS A 447 2.92 -26.81 12.29
N SER A 448 3.42 -27.82 13.02
CA SER A 448 3.93 -27.65 14.39
C SER A 448 5.08 -26.65 14.49
N GLU A 449 5.96 -26.58 13.47
CA GLU A 449 7.08 -25.65 13.45
C GLU A 449 6.61 -24.20 13.28
N VAL A 450 5.59 -23.96 12.47
CA VAL A 450 4.95 -22.64 12.35
C VAL A 450 4.32 -22.22 13.68
N VAL A 451 3.62 -23.14 14.34
CA VAL A 451 3.02 -22.90 15.67
C VAL A 451 4.10 -22.61 16.73
N ALA A 452 5.24 -23.28 16.65
CA ALA A 452 6.38 -23.02 17.54
C ALA A 452 6.90 -21.59 17.36
N GLN A 453 6.94 -21.05 16.12
CA GLN A 453 7.32 -19.64 15.89
C GLN A 453 6.32 -18.65 16.49
N TRP A 454 5.02 -18.96 16.50
CA TRP A 454 4.06 -18.08 17.19
C TRP A 454 4.37 -18.00 18.69
N LYS A 455 4.61 -19.15 19.33
CA LYS A 455 4.97 -19.20 20.76
C LYS A 455 6.29 -18.48 21.04
N GLN A 456 7.27 -18.62 20.14
CA GLN A 456 8.54 -17.90 20.25
C GLN A 456 8.32 -16.38 20.15
N GLY A 457 7.44 -15.91 19.27
CA GLY A 457 7.04 -14.51 19.18
C GLY A 457 6.39 -14.00 20.48
N ASP A 458 5.50 -14.79 21.09
CA ASP A 458 4.90 -14.44 22.39
C ASP A 458 5.94 -14.37 23.50
N ILE A 459 6.91 -15.29 23.54
CA ILE A 459 8.03 -15.27 24.48
C ILE A 459 8.86 -13.97 24.33
N ILE A 460 9.17 -13.56 23.10
CA ILE A 460 9.88 -12.31 22.83
C ILE A 460 9.11 -11.11 23.38
N LEU A 461 7.79 -11.06 23.16
CA LEU A 461 6.95 -9.99 23.67
C LEU A 461 6.91 -9.94 25.20
N ASP A 462 6.85 -11.11 25.85
CA ASP A 462 6.87 -11.23 27.31
C ASP A 462 8.21 -10.77 27.90
N GLU A 463 9.31 -11.13 27.24
CA GLU A 463 10.65 -10.68 27.67
C GLU A 463 10.81 -9.16 27.49
N TRP A 464 10.39 -8.58 26.37
CA TRP A 464 10.40 -7.14 26.19
C TRP A 464 9.55 -6.40 27.25
N ASN A 465 8.42 -7.00 27.66
CA ASN A 465 7.60 -6.43 28.72
C ASN A 465 8.31 -6.45 30.11
N LYS A 466 9.15 -7.47 30.36
CA LYS A 466 9.87 -7.61 31.64
C LYS A 466 11.11 -6.72 31.73
N ILE A 467 11.93 -6.69 30.67
CA ILE A 467 13.27 -6.09 30.71
C ILE A 467 13.46 -4.91 29.75
N GLY A 468 12.42 -4.58 28.95
CA GLY A 468 12.53 -3.58 27.88
C GLY A 468 13.20 -4.13 26.61
N HIS A 469 13.43 -3.26 25.63
CA HIS A 469 13.98 -3.63 24.33
C HIS A 469 15.52 -3.54 24.28
N ALA A 470 16.11 -2.60 25.00
CA ALA A 470 17.55 -2.32 24.94
C ALA A 470 18.38 -3.50 25.45
N GLY A 471 19.41 -3.87 24.73
CA GLY A 471 20.30 -4.99 25.07
C GLY A 471 19.72 -6.37 24.76
N THR A 472 18.53 -6.48 24.22
CA THR A 472 17.92 -7.77 23.85
C THR A 472 18.43 -8.29 22.50
N ASP A 473 18.60 -9.60 22.39
CA ASP A 473 19.00 -10.30 21.17
C ASP A 473 18.21 -11.62 21.09
N PHE A 474 17.27 -11.71 20.17
CA PHE A 474 16.41 -12.88 19.93
C PHE A 474 16.46 -13.31 18.48
N THR A 475 15.96 -14.51 18.21
CA THR A 475 15.76 -14.99 16.84
C THR A 475 14.33 -15.49 16.66
N LEU A 476 13.67 -15.05 15.57
CA LEU A 476 12.37 -15.53 15.14
C LEU A 476 12.43 -15.82 13.65
N MET A 477 12.03 -17.03 13.23
CA MET A 477 12.09 -17.44 11.82
C MET A 477 13.46 -17.21 11.15
N GLY A 478 14.55 -17.44 11.88
CA GLY A 478 15.91 -17.19 11.41
C GLY A 478 16.32 -15.72 11.29
N VAL A 479 15.44 -14.78 11.64
CA VAL A 479 15.71 -13.34 11.62
C VAL A 479 16.07 -12.83 13.00
N LYS A 480 17.13 -12.02 13.08
CA LYS A 480 17.65 -11.44 14.31
C LYS A 480 16.78 -10.28 14.78
N TYR A 481 16.38 -10.31 16.04
CA TYR A 481 15.68 -9.23 16.75
C TYR A 481 16.62 -8.62 17.78
N LYS A 482 17.11 -7.43 17.53
CA LYS A 482 18.04 -6.73 18.41
C LYS A 482 17.49 -5.37 18.80
N ASP A 483 17.50 -5.06 20.09
CA ASP A 483 17.05 -3.76 20.64
C ASP A 483 15.64 -3.35 20.19
N GLY A 484 14.74 -4.33 20.01
CA GLY A 484 13.37 -4.10 19.52
C GLY A 484 13.23 -3.97 17.99
N TYR A 485 14.30 -4.25 17.22
CA TYR A 485 14.27 -4.24 15.75
C TYR A 485 14.46 -5.63 15.16
N ALA A 486 13.59 -6.06 14.25
CA ALA A 486 13.87 -7.22 13.40
C ALA A 486 14.74 -6.79 12.22
N ILE A 487 15.93 -7.39 12.08
CA ILE A 487 16.92 -7.04 11.05
C ILE A 487 16.73 -7.97 9.84
N LEU A 488 16.14 -7.44 8.78
CA LEU A 488 15.85 -8.19 7.56
C LEU A 488 17.11 -8.51 6.75
N PRO A 489 17.10 -9.56 5.91
CA PRO A 489 18.25 -9.93 5.07
C PRO A 489 18.75 -8.81 4.13
N SER A 490 17.86 -7.87 3.76
CA SER A 490 18.24 -6.68 2.97
C SER A 490 18.98 -5.61 3.79
N GLY A 491 19.05 -5.73 5.12
CA GLY A 491 19.55 -4.70 6.04
C GLY A 491 18.50 -3.69 6.51
N LEU A 492 17.29 -3.68 5.92
CA LEU A 492 16.17 -2.91 6.45
C LEU A 492 15.69 -3.51 7.78
N ARG A 493 14.93 -2.73 8.56
CA ARG A 493 14.47 -3.13 9.90
C ARG A 493 12.96 -2.98 10.03
N LEU A 494 12.33 -3.89 10.77
CA LEU A 494 10.99 -3.69 11.31
C LEU A 494 11.13 -3.17 12.74
N ASP A 495 10.36 -2.16 13.07
CA ASP A 495 10.44 -1.48 14.37
C ASP A 495 9.33 -1.98 15.31
N TYR A 496 9.73 -2.55 16.43
CA TYR A 496 8.89 -3.00 17.54
C TYR A 496 9.16 -2.24 18.85
N THR A 497 10.03 -1.21 18.82
CA THR A 497 10.43 -0.45 20.02
C THR A 497 9.27 0.25 20.73
N THR A 498 8.14 0.43 20.04
CA THR A 498 6.92 1.01 20.60
C THR A 498 5.96 -0.01 21.22
N THR A 499 6.39 -1.29 21.30
CA THR A 499 5.56 -2.35 21.89
C THR A 499 5.33 -2.10 23.36
N THR A 500 4.08 -2.18 23.80
CA THR A 500 3.67 -1.99 25.19
C THR A 500 2.54 -2.95 25.56
N TYR A 501 2.45 -3.32 26.82
CA TYR A 501 1.45 -4.23 27.35
C TYR A 501 0.37 -3.49 28.14
N ASP A 502 -0.89 -3.77 27.85
CA ASP A 502 -2.02 -3.28 28.63
C ASP A 502 -2.49 -4.37 29.60
N ASN A 503 -2.23 -4.17 30.89
CA ASN A 503 -2.54 -5.14 31.94
C ASN A 503 -4.05 -5.41 32.10
N LYS A 504 -4.91 -4.43 31.81
CA LYS A 504 -6.38 -4.60 31.91
C LYS A 504 -6.93 -5.43 30.76
N LEU A 505 -6.45 -5.15 29.55
CA LEU A 505 -6.83 -5.88 28.34
C LEU A 505 -6.05 -7.18 28.16
N ARG A 506 -4.99 -7.40 28.94
CA ARG A 506 -4.04 -8.52 28.79
C ARG A 506 -3.53 -8.67 27.37
N GLN A 507 -3.18 -7.55 26.72
CA GLN A 507 -2.85 -7.48 25.31
C GLN A 507 -1.64 -6.61 25.06
N TYR A 508 -0.75 -7.05 24.16
CA TYR A 508 0.33 -6.23 23.60
C TYR A 508 -0.21 -5.34 22.48
N PHE A 509 0.30 -4.11 22.46
CA PHE A 509 0.03 -3.12 21.44
C PHE A 509 1.34 -2.57 20.89
N PHE A 510 1.35 -2.19 19.62
CA PHE A 510 2.46 -1.48 19.00
C PHE A 510 1.94 -0.34 18.13
N HIS A 511 2.74 0.72 17.97
CA HIS A 511 2.34 1.87 17.17
C HIS A 511 2.38 1.55 15.68
N HIS A 512 1.26 1.71 14.99
CA HIS A 512 1.09 1.25 13.60
C HIS A 512 1.07 2.40 12.58
N LYS A 513 1.15 3.64 12.92
CA LYS A 513 0.87 4.84 12.12
C LYS A 513 -0.57 5.35 12.27
N LYS A 514 -0.72 6.67 12.19
CA LYS A 514 -2.03 7.35 12.21
C LYS A 514 -3.00 6.68 11.23
N SER A 515 -3.84 5.82 11.72
CA SER A 515 -4.99 5.32 10.97
C SER A 515 -6.23 5.74 11.73
N PHE A 516 -7.16 6.36 11.03
CA PHE A 516 -8.48 6.66 11.56
C PHE A 516 -9.09 5.42 12.21
N ALA A 517 -9.71 5.60 13.35
CA ALA A 517 -10.41 4.54 14.07
C ALA A 517 -11.35 3.81 13.12
N ARG A 518 -11.09 2.54 12.85
CA ARG A 518 -12.08 1.63 12.31
C ARG A 518 -12.86 1.06 13.49
N ASN A 519 -14.16 0.91 13.33
CA ASN A 519 -15.05 0.36 14.35
C ASN A 519 -14.46 -0.92 14.96
N VAL A 520 -14.29 -0.89 16.27
CA VAL A 520 -13.78 -2.01 17.08
C VAL A 520 -14.98 -2.63 17.79
N SER A 521 -15.99 -3.07 17.05
CA SER A 521 -17.25 -3.41 17.69
C SER A 521 -17.61 -4.90 17.75
N SER A 522 -16.81 -5.81 17.20
CA SER A 522 -17.12 -7.24 17.29
C SER A 522 -16.13 -7.99 18.17
N GLY A 523 -16.59 -8.53 19.27
CA GLY A 523 -15.85 -9.45 20.14
C GLY A 523 -15.10 -8.81 21.33
N ILE A 524 -15.40 -7.55 21.68
CA ILE A 524 -14.83 -6.90 22.86
C ILE A 524 -15.78 -7.08 24.05
N PRO A 525 -15.30 -7.53 25.23
CA PRO A 525 -16.10 -7.61 26.43
C PRO A 525 -16.70 -6.26 26.84
N GLU A 526 -17.88 -6.27 27.40
CA GLU A 526 -18.55 -5.07 27.91
C GLU A 526 -17.70 -4.41 29.00
N GLY A 527 -17.48 -3.09 28.89
CA GLY A 527 -16.60 -2.34 29.80
C GLY A 527 -15.14 -2.19 29.35
N GLU A 528 -14.66 -2.94 28.38
CA GLU A 528 -13.31 -2.80 27.84
C GLU A 528 -13.25 -1.93 26.54
N ALA A 529 -14.41 -1.71 25.91
CA ALA A 529 -14.52 -1.04 24.63
C ALA A 529 -13.84 0.34 24.57
N GLU A 530 -14.00 1.16 25.61
CA GLU A 530 -13.38 2.49 25.70
C GLU A 530 -11.86 2.42 25.71
N ARG A 531 -11.28 1.43 26.41
CA ARG A 531 -9.84 1.27 26.52
C ARG A 531 -9.23 0.76 25.22
N TRP A 532 -9.89 -0.19 24.53
CA TRP A 532 -9.53 -0.61 23.19
C TRP A 532 -9.57 0.56 22.21
N GLU A 533 -10.65 1.36 22.25
CA GLU A 533 -10.81 2.52 21.39
C GLU A 533 -9.70 3.55 21.64
N TRP A 534 -9.29 3.76 22.89
CA TRP A 534 -8.19 4.65 23.23
C TRP A 534 -6.88 4.26 22.51
N TRP A 535 -6.50 2.98 22.56
CA TRP A 535 -5.31 2.49 21.87
C TRP A 535 -5.39 2.69 20.36
N TYR A 536 -6.52 2.37 19.75
CA TYR A 536 -6.71 2.50 18.30
C TYR A 536 -6.74 3.97 17.84
N ARG A 537 -7.32 4.87 18.61
CA ARG A 537 -7.31 6.32 18.32
C ARG A 537 -5.89 6.90 18.38
N LYS A 538 -5.03 6.39 19.26
CA LYS A 538 -3.62 6.75 19.35
C LYS A 538 -2.76 6.12 18.25
N GLY A 539 -3.33 5.34 17.33
CA GLY A 539 -2.60 4.71 16.23
C GLY A 539 -2.00 3.36 16.56
N TYR A 540 -2.29 2.79 17.72
CA TYR A 540 -1.82 1.46 18.11
C TYR A 540 -2.68 0.34 17.55
N ARG A 541 -2.10 -0.85 17.42
CA ARG A 541 -2.75 -2.09 17.00
C ARG A 541 -2.28 -3.23 17.89
N THR A 542 -3.11 -4.25 18.01
CA THR A 542 -2.76 -5.47 18.75
C THR A 542 -1.55 -6.16 18.14
N LEU A 543 -0.70 -6.69 19.00
CA LEU A 543 0.45 -7.48 18.66
C LEU A 543 0.43 -8.78 19.48
N TYR A 544 0.80 -9.88 18.86
CA TYR A 544 0.94 -11.21 19.44
C TYR A 544 1.89 -12.02 18.56
N GLY A 545 2.40 -13.13 19.03
CA GLY A 545 3.45 -13.87 18.34
C GLY A 545 3.12 -14.24 16.90
N ALA A 546 1.92 -14.77 16.63
CA ALA A 546 1.51 -15.07 15.25
C ALA A 546 1.39 -13.81 14.37
N LYS A 547 1.11 -12.64 14.95
CA LYS A 547 1.12 -11.36 14.21
C LYS A 547 2.55 -10.91 13.88
N MET A 548 3.51 -11.17 14.76
CA MET A 548 4.93 -10.94 14.44
C MET A 548 5.39 -11.85 13.29
N VAL A 549 4.99 -13.13 13.31
CA VAL A 549 5.26 -14.08 12.23
C VAL A 549 4.63 -13.62 10.91
N GLU A 550 3.38 -13.16 10.90
CA GLU A 550 2.73 -12.59 9.71
C GLU A 550 3.52 -11.41 9.13
N GLN A 551 3.86 -10.44 9.97
CA GLN A 551 4.59 -9.24 9.53
C GLN A 551 5.95 -9.61 8.97
N LEU A 552 6.66 -10.54 9.61
CA LEU A 552 7.97 -10.99 9.18
C LEU A 552 7.90 -11.77 7.87
N THR A 553 6.94 -12.70 7.72
CA THR A 553 6.70 -13.42 6.46
C THR A 553 6.46 -12.47 5.30
N GLN A 554 5.61 -11.46 5.50
CA GLN A 554 5.31 -10.46 4.49
C GLN A 554 6.53 -9.58 4.17
N ALA A 555 7.34 -9.23 5.16
CA ALA A 555 8.57 -8.47 4.95
C ALA A 555 9.62 -9.27 4.19
N LEU A 556 9.84 -10.52 4.56
CA LEU A 556 10.76 -11.42 3.84
C LEU A 556 10.33 -11.65 2.39
N SER A 557 9.02 -11.79 2.15
CA SER A 557 8.45 -11.88 0.80
C SER A 557 8.71 -10.61 -0.02
N ALA A 558 8.57 -9.43 0.59
CA ALA A 558 8.85 -8.17 -0.06
C ALA A 558 10.34 -7.98 -0.38
N VAL A 559 11.24 -8.42 0.52
CA VAL A 559 12.70 -8.40 0.30
C VAL A 559 13.06 -9.31 -0.88
N ASP A 560 12.60 -10.57 -0.87
CA ASP A 560 12.89 -11.53 -1.94
C ASP A 560 12.37 -11.05 -3.31
N TYR A 561 11.17 -10.46 -3.32
CA TYR A 561 10.60 -9.85 -4.52
C TYR A 561 11.50 -8.72 -5.06
N ARG A 562 11.87 -7.73 -4.21
CA ARG A 562 12.71 -6.59 -4.62
C ARG A 562 14.09 -7.04 -5.09
N GLN A 563 14.74 -7.95 -4.38
CA GLN A 563 16.03 -8.50 -4.78
C GLN A 563 15.97 -9.22 -6.13
N SER A 564 14.86 -9.90 -6.43
CA SER A 564 14.64 -10.51 -7.74
C SER A 564 14.50 -9.47 -8.84
N CYS A 565 13.73 -8.40 -8.60
CA CYS A 565 13.61 -7.27 -9.53
C CYS A 565 14.95 -6.56 -9.72
N ASN A 566 15.73 -6.34 -8.64
CA ASN A 566 17.06 -5.75 -8.71
C ASN A 566 18.02 -6.57 -9.58
N ARG A 567 18.02 -7.91 -9.44
CA ARG A 567 18.84 -8.80 -10.29
C ARG A 567 18.48 -8.66 -11.77
N VAL A 568 17.19 -8.59 -12.09
CA VAL A 568 16.71 -8.39 -13.48
C VAL A 568 17.15 -7.01 -13.99
N TYR A 569 16.96 -5.97 -13.18
CA TYR A 569 17.32 -4.60 -13.55
C TYR A 569 18.83 -4.45 -13.78
N LEU A 570 19.67 -4.95 -12.88
CA LEU A 570 21.13 -4.87 -13.00
C LEU A 570 21.67 -5.67 -14.17
N LYS A 571 21.09 -6.85 -14.44
CA LYS A 571 21.58 -7.76 -15.48
C LYS A 571 21.11 -7.39 -16.88
N TYR A 572 19.88 -6.93 -17.01
CA TYR A 572 19.22 -6.75 -18.31
C TYR A 572 18.76 -5.31 -18.57
N GLY A 573 18.89 -4.39 -17.63
CA GLY A 573 18.34 -3.04 -17.72
C GLY A 573 16.80 -2.99 -17.65
N LEU A 574 16.14 -4.12 -17.39
CA LEU A 574 14.68 -4.23 -17.35
C LEU A 574 14.18 -3.94 -15.95
N ARG A 575 13.32 -2.94 -15.81
CA ARG A 575 12.67 -2.59 -14.55
C ARG A 575 11.19 -2.93 -14.58
N PRO A 576 10.57 -3.20 -13.41
CA PRO A 576 9.12 -3.35 -13.33
C PRO A 576 8.41 -2.07 -13.81
N ALA A 577 7.60 -2.20 -14.85
CA ALA A 577 6.69 -1.13 -15.29
C ALA A 577 5.47 -1.02 -14.35
N MET A 578 5.08 -2.15 -13.74
CA MET A 578 4.05 -2.23 -12.70
C MET A 578 4.38 -3.38 -11.75
N SER A 579 4.03 -3.20 -10.48
CA SER A 579 4.13 -4.21 -9.42
C SER A 579 2.78 -4.41 -8.73
N SER A 580 2.43 -5.64 -8.41
CA SER A 580 1.25 -5.95 -7.58
C SER A 580 1.63 -7.02 -6.57
N HIS A 581 1.98 -6.59 -5.36
CA HIS A 581 2.47 -7.43 -4.27
C HIS A 581 3.72 -8.26 -4.66
N ASP A 582 3.53 -9.45 -5.18
CA ASP A 582 4.53 -10.44 -5.60
C ASP A 582 4.63 -10.63 -7.12
N GLU A 583 3.87 -9.83 -7.86
CA GLU A 583 3.86 -9.83 -9.31
C GLU A 583 4.58 -8.61 -9.88
N ALA A 584 5.43 -8.82 -10.87
CA ALA A 584 6.09 -7.78 -11.67
C ALA A 584 5.64 -7.85 -13.13
N VAL A 585 5.38 -6.70 -13.73
CA VAL A 585 5.11 -6.55 -15.17
C VAL A 585 6.29 -5.83 -15.80
N PHE A 586 6.92 -6.46 -16.77
CA PHE A 586 8.02 -5.90 -17.54
C PHE A 586 7.58 -5.62 -18.97
N VAL A 587 8.12 -4.56 -19.54
CA VAL A 587 8.00 -4.24 -20.98
C VAL A 587 9.29 -4.66 -21.65
N VAL A 588 9.20 -5.50 -22.66
CA VAL A 588 10.35 -6.08 -23.38
C VAL A 588 10.13 -6.02 -24.89
N ASP A 589 11.21 -6.15 -25.66
CA ASP A 589 11.19 -6.22 -27.13
C ASP A 589 10.53 -7.51 -27.65
#